data_2a96052857e73ffa5045b36e9dbf0f5e
#
_entry.id   2a96052857e73ffa5045b36e9dbf0f5e
#
_cell.length_a   1.000
_cell.length_b   1.000
_cell.length_c   1.000
_cell.angle_alpha   90.00
_cell.angle_beta   90.00
_cell.angle_gamma   90.00
#
_symmetry.space_group_name_H-M   'P 1'
#
loop_
_entity.id
_entity.type
_entity.pdbx_description
1 polymer ?
#
loop_
_entity_poly.entity_id
_entity_poly.type
_entity_poly.pdbx_seq_one_letter_code
_entity_poly.pdbx_strand_id
1 'polypeptide(L)'
;MTTQLLTISGVGKRFGGLQALSDVTLSIQRGQIYGLIGPNGAGKTTLFNVITGLYQPDGGDFELNGHPYSPSSPHEVARAGIARTFQNIRLFGDMTALENVMVGRHVRTHQAVIGAVLRHRAARDEEAAIQQRAFELLNFVGIAHLAGRTARHLSYGDQRRVEIARALATDPLLLALDEPAAGMNATEKESLRVLLLTIREQGTTILLIEHDVKLVMGLCDRLTVLDYGKVIAEGSPAEVQKHPAVIAAYLGGEAA
;
A
#
# COMPACT_ATOMS: atom_id res chain seq x y z
N MET A 1 0.68 20.83 -14.00
CA MET A 1 0.54 21.03 -12.53
C MET A 1 0.41 19.66 -11.91
N THR A 2 1.36 19.22 -11.09
CA THR A 2 1.30 17.97 -10.35
C THR A 2 0.24 18.11 -9.26
N THR A 3 -0.83 17.33 -9.33
CA THR A 3 -1.95 17.41 -8.40
C THR A 3 -1.63 16.59 -7.16
N GLN A 4 -1.77 17.15 -5.97
CA GLN A 4 -1.66 16.42 -4.71
C GLN A 4 -2.74 15.34 -4.66
N LEU A 5 -2.36 14.13 -4.25
CA LEU A 5 -3.30 13.03 -4.07
C LEU A 5 -3.67 12.85 -2.60
N LEU A 6 -2.68 12.80 -1.70
CA LEU A 6 -2.90 12.68 -0.27
C LEU A 6 -2.10 13.77 0.44
N THR A 7 -2.76 14.52 1.31
CA THR A 7 -2.14 15.47 2.22
C THR A 7 -2.48 15.09 3.64
N ILE A 8 -1.49 15.09 4.52
CA ILE A 8 -1.61 14.84 5.95
C ILE A 8 -1.01 16.04 6.67
N SER A 9 -1.73 16.63 7.62
CA SER A 9 -1.32 17.83 8.33
C SER A 9 -1.47 17.64 9.83
N GLY A 10 -0.36 17.75 10.57
CA GLY A 10 -0.35 17.76 12.02
C GLY A 10 -0.80 16.44 12.69
N VAL A 11 -0.62 15.29 12.03
CA VAL A 11 -1.14 14.02 12.53
C VAL A 11 -0.37 13.55 13.76
N GLY A 12 -1.14 13.29 14.82
CA GLY A 12 -0.68 12.72 16.08
C GLY A 12 -1.31 11.37 16.39
N LYS A 13 -0.56 10.49 17.09
CA LYS A 13 -1.06 9.22 17.64
C LYS A 13 -0.36 8.83 18.91
N ARG A 14 -1.13 8.45 19.90
CA ARG A 14 -0.70 8.02 21.24
C ARG A 14 -1.22 6.62 21.55
N PHE A 15 -0.43 5.84 22.22
CA PHE A 15 -0.83 4.57 22.82
C PHE A 15 -0.49 4.59 24.32
N GLY A 16 -1.50 4.83 25.16
CA GLY A 16 -1.27 5.05 26.59
C GLY A 16 -0.32 6.22 26.84
N GLY A 17 0.82 5.97 27.46
CA GLY A 17 1.85 6.99 27.71
C GLY A 17 2.82 7.25 26.54
N LEU A 18 2.80 6.42 25.50
CA LEU A 18 3.73 6.51 24.36
C LEU A 18 3.17 7.39 23.25
N GLN A 19 3.89 8.46 22.90
CA GLN A 19 3.60 9.27 21.71
C GLN A 19 4.26 8.59 20.49
N ALA A 20 3.46 7.90 19.67
CA ALA A 20 3.96 7.16 18.52
C ALA A 20 4.09 8.03 17.26
N LEU A 21 3.25 9.08 17.11
CA LEU A 21 3.34 10.09 16.07
C LEU A 21 3.10 11.47 16.68
N SER A 22 3.91 12.45 16.30
CA SER A 22 3.84 13.82 16.81
C SER A 22 3.96 14.80 15.65
N ASP A 23 2.87 15.49 15.35
CA ASP A 23 2.81 16.57 14.35
C ASP A 23 3.33 16.15 12.96
N VAL A 24 2.91 14.96 12.49
CA VAL A 24 3.37 14.45 11.20
C VAL A 24 2.62 15.13 10.07
N THR A 25 3.37 15.80 9.21
CA THR A 25 2.88 16.47 7.99
C THR A 25 3.63 15.92 6.78
N LEU A 26 2.91 15.50 5.73
CA LEU A 26 3.48 15.08 4.46
C LEU A 26 2.47 15.22 3.32
N SER A 27 2.98 15.21 2.09
CA SER A 27 2.16 15.32 0.88
C SER A 27 2.64 14.38 -0.22
N ILE A 28 1.71 13.57 -0.76
CA ILE A 28 1.96 12.62 -1.84
C ILE A 28 1.32 13.15 -3.11
N GLN A 29 2.11 13.28 -4.18
CA GLN A 29 1.62 13.70 -5.48
C GLN A 29 1.10 12.50 -6.27
N ARG A 30 0.13 12.75 -7.15
CA ARG A 30 -0.43 11.73 -8.03
C ARG A 30 0.63 11.17 -8.98
N GLY A 31 0.65 9.84 -9.12
CA GLY A 31 1.58 9.14 -10.00
C GLY A 31 3.01 9.01 -9.47
N GLN A 32 3.25 9.31 -8.17
CA GLN A 32 4.54 9.10 -7.52
C GLN A 32 4.63 7.71 -6.87
N ILE A 33 5.86 7.23 -6.73
CA ILE A 33 6.23 6.24 -5.72
C ILE A 33 6.85 6.99 -4.55
N TYR A 34 6.10 7.06 -3.45
CA TYR A 34 6.48 7.78 -2.25
C TYR A 34 6.94 6.81 -1.17
N GLY A 35 8.15 6.99 -0.67
CA GLY A 35 8.72 6.13 0.35
C GLY A 35 8.62 6.71 1.75
N LEU A 36 8.25 5.89 2.71
CA LEU A 36 8.26 6.19 4.14
C LEU A 36 9.34 5.32 4.80
N ILE A 37 10.43 5.92 5.24
CA ILE A 37 11.57 5.23 5.83
C ILE A 37 11.89 5.76 7.23
N GLY A 38 12.83 5.11 7.91
CA GLY A 38 13.30 5.49 9.25
C GLY A 38 13.75 4.28 10.06
N PRO A 39 14.40 4.46 11.21
CA PRO A 39 14.82 3.38 12.10
C PRO A 39 13.65 2.53 12.62
N ASN A 40 13.95 1.40 13.25
CA ASN A 40 12.96 0.61 13.95
C ASN A 40 12.35 1.42 15.10
N GLY A 41 11.03 1.35 15.25
CA GLY A 41 10.32 2.15 16.24
C GLY A 41 10.08 3.62 15.86
N ALA A 42 10.50 4.08 14.68
CA ALA A 42 10.33 5.46 14.23
C ALA A 42 8.86 5.90 14.03
N GLY A 43 7.88 4.98 14.04
CA GLY A 43 6.47 5.30 13.84
C GLY A 43 5.93 5.01 12.44
N LYS A 44 6.73 4.46 11.52
CA LYS A 44 6.34 4.16 10.13
C LYS A 44 5.05 3.34 10.03
N THR A 45 5.03 2.17 10.66
CA THR A 45 3.87 1.27 10.67
C THR A 45 2.66 1.92 11.35
N THR A 46 2.89 2.75 12.37
CA THR A 46 1.80 3.51 13.02
C THR A 46 1.18 4.51 12.05
N LEU A 47 2.00 5.30 11.35
CA LEU A 47 1.50 6.26 10.35
C LEU A 47 0.77 5.54 9.21
N PHE A 48 1.34 4.47 8.70
CA PHE A 48 0.70 3.64 7.67
C PHE A 48 -0.66 3.09 8.13
N ASN A 49 -0.75 2.60 9.37
CA ASN A 49 -2.00 2.10 9.94
C ASN A 49 -3.02 3.21 10.15
N VAL A 50 -2.58 4.44 10.45
CA VAL A 50 -3.46 5.62 10.52
C VAL A 50 -3.98 5.96 9.12
N ILE A 51 -3.13 6.12 8.12
CA ILE A 51 -3.52 6.42 6.73
C ILE A 51 -4.51 5.39 6.19
N THR A 52 -4.31 4.12 6.53
CA THR A 52 -5.11 3.00 6.03
C THR A 52 -6.27 2.60 6.94
N GLY A 53 -6.61 3.41 7.95
CA GLY A 53 -7.81 3.28 8.78
C GLY A 53 -7.80 2.14 9.79
N LEU A 54 -6.62 1.54 10.08
CA LEU A 54 -6.49 0.55 11.16
C LEU A 54 -6.38 1.20 12.53
N TYR A 55 -5.80 2.41 12.60
CA TYR A 55 -5.75 3.21 13.80
C TYR A 55 -6.40 4.56 13.56
N GLN A 56 -7.21 5.01 14.49
CA GLN A 56 -7.75 6.37 14.48
C GLN A 56 -6.63 7.33 14.91
N PRO A 57 -6.40 8.45 14.19
CA PRO A 57 -5.53 9.52 14.67
C PRO A 57 -6.13 10.18 15.90
N ASP A 58 -5.29 10.76 16.75
CA ASP A 58 -5.76 11.54 17.90
C ASP A 58 -5.92 13.03 17.55
N GLY A 59 -5.40 13.45 16.41
CA GLY A 59 -5.53 14.79 15.83
C GLY A 59 -4.87 14.87 14.47
N GLY A 60 -5.04 16.00 13.82
CA GLY A 60 -4.56 16.28 12.46
C GLY A 60 -5.62 16.08 11.39
N ASP A 61 -5.35 16.60 10.21
CA ASP A 61 -6.26 16.62 9.08
C ASP A 61 -5.71 15.79 7.91
N PHE A 62 -6.66 15.21 7.15
CA PHE A 62 -6.36 14.44 5.95
C PHE A 62 -7.18 14.99 4.78
N GLU A 63 -6.53 15.06 3.62
CA GLU A 63 -7.16 15.39 2.36
C GLU A 63 -6.76 14.33 1.32
N LEU A 64 -7.75 13.75 0.65
CA LEU A 64 -7.54 12.78 -0.43
C LEU A 64 -8.19 13.31 -1.70
N ASN A 65 -7.40 13.45 -2.76
CA ASN A 65 -7.86 13.91 -4.08
C ASN A 65 -8.60 15.28 -4.02
N GLY A 66 -8.11 16.21 -3.19
CA GLY A 66 -8.68 17.56 -3.02
C GLY A 66 -9.93 17.62 -2.15
N HIS A 67 -10.28 16.54 -1.45
CA HIS A 67 -11.44 16.48 -0.56
C HIS A 67 -11.03 16.08 0.86
N PRO A 68 -11.66 16.66 1.90
CA PRO A 68 -11.48 16.19 3.26
C PRO A 68 -11.72 14.69 3.36
N TYR A 69 -10.83 14.00 4.05
CA TYR A 69 -10.83 12.55 4.17
C TYR A 69 -10.65 12.16 5.63
N SER A 70 -11.42 11.18 6.10
CA SER A 70 -11.26 10.62 7.44
C SER A 70 -10.99 9.12 7.33
N PRO A 71 -9.82 8.64 7.76
CA PRO A 71 -9.49 7.21 7.74
C PRO A 71 -10.19 6.45 8.88
N SER A 72 -11.53 6.40 8.85
CA SER A 72 -12.37 5.91 9.93
C SER A 72 -12.38 4.37 10.05
N SER A 73 -12.32 3.66 8.91
CA SER A 73 -12.25 2.19 8.88
C SER A 73 -11.59 1.70 7.60
N PRO A 74 -10.99 0.49 7.58
CA PRO A 74 -10.38 -0.08 6.37
C PRO A 74 -11.34 -0.18 5.18
N HIS A 75 -12.62 -0.41 5.43
CA HIS A 75 -13.63 -0.49 4.38
C HIS A 75 -13.90 0.87 3.72
N GLU A 76 -14.05 1.92 4.52
CA GLU A 76 -14.25 3.29 4.01
C GLU A 76 -13.00 3.81 3.31
N VAL A 77 -11.81 3.48 3.84
CA VAL A 77 -10.53 3.76 3.21
C VAL A 77 -10.43 3.12 1.83
N ALA A 78 -10.81 1.84 1.70
CA ALA A 78 -10.83 1.16 0.41
C ALA A 78 -11.84 1.79 -0.57
N ARG A 79 -13.01 2.19 -0.09
CA ARG A 79 -14.02 2.93 -0.89
C ARG A 79 -13.52 4.29 -1.36
N ALA A 80 -12.77 4.99 -0.51
CA ALA A 80 -12.16 6.28 -0.85
C ALA A 80 -11.05 6.16 -1.91
N GLY A 81 -10.55 4.94 -2.16
CA GLY A 81 -9.56 4.67 -3.19
C GLY A 81 -8.14 4.42 -2.67
N ILE A 82 -7.98 4.04 -1.40
CA ILE A 82 -6.71 3.60 -0.84
C ILE A 82 -6.77 2.09 -0.63
N ALA A 83 -5.93 1.34 -1.36
CA ALA A 83 -5.75 -0.08 -1.12
C ALA A 83 -4.44 -0.34 -0.37
N ARG A 84 -4.40 -1.40 0.44
CA ARG A 84 -3.19 -1.78 1.18
C ARG A 84 -2.86 -3.25 1.03
N THR A 85 -1.57 -3.57 1.12
CA THR A 85 -1.07 -4.90 1.43
C THR A 85 -0.65 -4.98 2.90
N PHE A 86 -0.41 -6.18 3.39
CA PHE A 86 0.07 -6.40 4.75
C PHE A 86 1.51 -6.90 4.73
N GLN A 87 2.28 -6.61 5.77
CA GLN A 87 3.63 -7.14 5.95
C GLN A 87 3.64 -8.67 5.85
N ASN A 88 2.77 -9.33 6.63
CA ASN A 88 2.51 -10.76 6.47
C ASN A 88 1.39 -10.96 5.44
N ILE A 89 1.64 -11.72 4.40
CA ILE A 89 0.67 -12.01 3.34
C ILE A 89 -0.62 -12.55 3.93
N ARG A 90 -1.75 -11.92 3.60
CA ARG A 90 -3.10 -12.31 4.08
C ARG A 90 -3.97 -12.71 2.90
N LEU A 91 -3.71 -13.89 2.35
CA LEU A 91 -4.56 -14.49 1.33
C LEU A 91 -5.57 -15.47 1.99
N PHE A 92 -6.68 -15.67 1.30
CA PHE A 92 -7.59 -16.77 1.60
C PHE A 92 -6.93 -18.05 1.09
N GLY A 93 -6.25 -18.77 1.98
CA GLY A 93 -5.36 -19.87 1.63
C GLY A 93 -6.03 -21.03 0.88
N ASP A 94 -7.32 -21.27 1.13
CA ASP A 94 -8.12 -22.31 0.49
C ASP A 94 -8.74 -21.90 -0.85
N MET A 95 -8.74 -20.61 -1.16
CA MET A 95 -9.17 -20.07 -2.44
C MET A 95 -8.03 -20.12 -3.46
N THR A 96 -8.40 -20.17 -4.74
CA THR A 96 -7.46 -20.04 -5.86
C THR A 96 -6.90 -18.61 -5.93
N ALA A 97 -5.82 -18.42 -6.71
CA ALA A 97 -5.27 -17.09 -6.99
C ALA A 97 -6.34 -16.17 -7.62
N LEU A 98 -7.11 -16.70 -8.57
CA LEU A 98 -8.19 -15.96 -9.22
C LEU A 98 -9.26 -15.50 -8.23
N GLU A 99 -9.78 -16.40 -7.41
CA GLU A 99 -10.81 -16.09 -6.41
C GLU A 99 -10.32 -15.06 -5.40
N ASN A 100 -9.06 -15.12 -4.97
CA ASN A 100 -8.47 -14.11 -4.09
C ASN A 100 -8.51 -12.71 -4.73
N VAL A 101 -8.21 -12.58 -6.03
CA VAL A 101 -8.26 -11.30 -6.73
C VAL A 101 -9.70 -10.83 -6.93
N MET A 102 -10.63 -11.75 -7.23
CA MET A 102 -12.07 -11.46 -7.36
C MET A 102 -12.63 -10.83 -6.08
N VAL A 103 -12.21 -11.31 -4.89
CA VAL A 103 -12.63 -10.73 -3.59
C VAL A 103 -12.30 -9.23 -3.52
N GLY A 104 -11.13 -8.80 -4.03
CA GLY A 104 -10.78 -7.39 -4.10
C GLY A 104 -11.77 -6.55 -4.92
N ARG A 105 -12.35 -7.11 -5.96
CA ARG A 105 -13.30 -6.42 -6.84
C ARG A 105 -14.63 -6.11 -6.18
N HIS A 106 -15.05 -6.87 -5.17
CA HIS A 106 -16.33 -6.66 -4.48
C HIS A 106 -16.49 -5.27 -3.83
N VAL A 107 -15.41 -4.56 -3.55
CA VAL A 107 -15.47 -3.16 -3.09
C VAL A 107 -16.12 -2.23 -4.12
N ARG A 108 -16.08 -2.59 -5.40
CA ARG A 108 -16.59 -1.81 -6.55
C ARG A 108 -17.91 -2.35 -7.11
N THR A 109 -18.46 -3.42 -6.54
CA THR A 109 -19.74 -3.99 -7.00
C THR A 109 -20.92 -3.33 -6.31
N HIS A 110 -22.03 -3.22 -7.03
CA HIS A 110 -23.25 -2.54 -6.57
C HIS A 110 -24.39 -3.51 -6.24
N GLN A 111 -24.22 -4.79 -6.50
CA GLN A 111 -25.30 -5.77 -6.26
C GLN A 111 -25.39 -6.10 -4.77
N ALA A 112 -26.58 -5.79 -4.21
CA ALA A 112 -26.97 -6.25 -2.89
C ALA A 112 -27.05 -7.80 -2.88
N VAL A 113 -26.82 -8.42 -1.73
CA VAL A 113 -26.89 -9.87 -1.47
C VAL A 113 -28.15 -10.52 -2.06
N ILE A 114 -29.27 -9.79 -2.16
CA ILE A 114 -30.55 -10.23 -2.73
C ILE A 114 -30.45 -10.54 -4.24
N GLY A 115 -29.66 -9.77 -5.01
CA GLY A 115 -29.46 -10.02 -6.46
C GLY A 115 -28.64 -11.28 -6.75
N ALA A 116 -27.69 -11.60 -5.89
CA ALA A 116 -26.84 -12.81 -5.99
C ALA A 116 -27.66 -14.09 -5.76
N VAL A 117 -28.64 -14.06 -4.85
CA VAL A 117 -29.51 -15.22 -4.52
C VAL A 117 -30.46 -15.56 -5.69
N LEU A 118 -30.93 -14.55 -6.44
CA LEU A 118 -31.91 -14.72 -7.54
C LEU A 118 -31.27 -15.05 -8.89
N ARG A 119 -29.93 -15.17 -9.00
CA ARG A 119 -29.18 -15.53 -10.23
C ARG A 119 -29.69 -14.85 -11.51
N HIS A 120 -30.10 -13.58 -11.41
CA HIS A 120 -30.51 -12.81 -12.56
C HIS A 120 -29.38 -12.69 -13.60
N ARG A 121 -29.72 -12.51 -14.87
CA ARG A 121 -28.76 -12.37 -15.97
C ARG A 121 -27.70 -11.30 -15.66
N ALA A 122 -28.12 -10.16 -15.12
CA ALA A 122 -27.23 -9.09 -14.69
C ALA A 122 -26.18 -9.52 -13.64
N ALA A 123 -26.54 -10.38 -12.67
CA ALA A 123 -25.59 -10.89 -11.67
C ALA A 123 -24.53 -11.81 -12.30
N ARG A 124 -24.92 -12.61 -13.29
CA ARG A 124 -23.96 -13.46 -14.03
C ARG A 124 -23.02 -12.64 -14.90
N ASP A 125 -23.54 -11.59 -15.55
CA ASP A 125 -22.74 -10.71 -16.39
C ASP A 125 -21.74 -9.90 -15.54
N GLU A 126 -22.14 -9.46 -14.34
CA GLU A 126 -21.25 -8.80 -13.36
C GLU A 126 -20.17 -9.77 -12.84
N GLU A 127 -20.53 -11.00 -12.48
CA GLU A 127 -19.59 -12.01 -12.02
C GLU A 127 -18.56 -12.37 -13.12
N ALA A 128 -19.01 -12.49 -14.36
CA ALA A 128 -18.13 -12.71 -15.50
C ALA A 128 -17.16 -11.52 -15.72
N ALA A 129 -17.63 -10.29 -15.56
CA ALA A 129 -16.78 -9.10 -15.63
C ALA A 129 -15.76 -9.04 -14.48
N ILE A 130 -16.16 -9.42 -13.26
CA ILE A 130 -15.25 -9.54 -12.11
C ILE A 130 -14.16 -10.57 -12.39
N GLN A 131 -14.56 -11.76 -12.88
CA GLN A 131 -13.63 -12.85 -13.20
C GLN A 131 -12.65 -12.44 -14.30
N GLN A 132 -13.15 -11.80 -15.37
CA GLN A 132 -12.32 -11.30 -16.47
C GLN A 132 -11.31 -10.28 -15.96
N ARG A 133 -11.75 -9.29 -15.19
CA ARG A 133 -10.85 -8.27 -14.61
C ARG A 133 -9.82 -8.88 -13.67
N ALA A 134 -10.21 -9.84 -12.84
CA ALA A 134 -9.29 -10.55 -11.95
C ALA A 134 -8.21 -11.31 -12.75
N PHE A 135 -8.58 -11.96 -13.84
CA PHE A 135 -7.64 -12.66 -14.71
C PHE A 135 -6.68 -11.69 -15.42
N GLU A 136 -7.18 -10.54 -15.90
CA GLU A 136 -6.34 -9.48 -16.47
C GLU A 136 -5.30 -8.98 -15.46
N LEU A 137 -5.69 -8.80 -14.20
CA LEU A 137 -4.77 -8.38 -13.14
C LEU A 137 -3.74 -9.46 -12.81
N LEU A 138 -4.12 -10.75 -12.79
CA LEU A 138 -3.15 -11.84 -12.66
C LEU A 138 -2.16 -11.88 -13.85
N ASN A 139 -2.63 -11.59 -15.06
CA ASN A 139 -1.77 -11.46 -16.22
C ASN A 139 -0.83 -10.25 -16.09
N PHE A 140 -1.35 -9.11 -15.64
CA PHE A 140 -0.57 -7.89 -15.41
C PHE A 140 0.56 -8.09 -14.40
N VAL A 141 0.30 -8.82 -13.30
CA VAL A 141 1.35 -9.14 -12.31
C VAL A 141 2.19 -10.37 -12.71
N GLY A 142 1.95 -10.97 -13.90
CA GLY A 142 2.77 -12.03 -14.50
C GLY A 142 2.52 -13.44 -13.99
N ILE A 143 1.38 -13.73 -13.37
CA ILE A 143 1.05 -15.04 -12.80
C ILE A 143 -0.30 -15.62 -13.27
N ALA A 144 -0.78 -15.23 -14.46
CA ALA A 144 -2.05 -15.75 -15.02
C ALA A 144 -2.07 -17.27 -15.13
N HIS A 145 -0.92 -17.92 -15.37
CA HIS A 145 -0.78 -19.37 -15.46
C HIS A 145 -1.05 -20.09 -14.12
N LEU A 146 -1.06 -19.35 -13.00
CA LEU A 146 -1.37 -19.85 -11.66
C LEU A 146 -2.80 -19.55 -11.22
N ALA A 147 -3.65 -18.97 -12.08
CA ALA A 147 -4.99 -18.50 -11.73
C ALA A 147 -5.85 -19.55 -11.00
N GLY A 148 -5.81 -20.81 -11.43
CA GLY A 148 -6.53 -21.93 -10.82
C GLY A 148 -5.81 -22.60 -9.64
N ARG A 149 -4.60 -22.16 -9.27
CA ARG A 149 -3.87 -22.74 -8.13
C ARG A 149 -4.35 -22.18 -6.81
N THR A 150 -4.51 -23.04 -5.82
CA THR A 150 -4.84 -22.68 -4.44
C THR A 150 -3.73 -21.83 -3.84
N ALA A 151 -4.08 -20.72 -3.21
CA ALA A 151 -3.12 -19.68 -2.78
C ALA A 151 -2.06 -20.21 -1.80
N ARG A 152 -2.40 -21.12 -0.88
CA ARG A 152 -1.43 -21.73 0.06
C ARG A 152 -0.33 -22.55 -0.61
N HIS A 153 -0.53 -22.99 -1.86
CA HIS A 153 0.44 -23.82 -2.61
C HIS A 153 1.32 -22.98 -3.55
N LEU A 154 1.16 -21.67 -3.53
CA LEU A 154 2.00 -20.76 -4.29
C LEU A 154 3.31 -20.46 -3.56
N SER A 155 4.37 -20.15 -4.31
CA SER A 155 5.60 -19.61 -3.75
C SER A 155 5.32 -18.28 -3.01
N TYR A 156 6.20 -17.89 -2.09
CA TYR A 156 6.05 -16.63 -1.36
C TYR A 156 5.96 -15.42 -2.32
N GLY A 157 6.81 -15.37 -3.35
CA GLY A 157 6.79 -14.31 -4.37
C GLY A 157 5.48 -14.27 -5.17
N ASP A 158 4.93 -15.45 -5.53
CA ASP A 158 3.66 -15.53 -6.25
C ASP A 158 2.48 -15.12 -5.34
N GLN A 159 2.50 -15.51 -4.07
CA GLN A 159 1.50 -15.06 -3.09
C GLN A 159 1.51 -13.53 -2.95
N ARG A 160 2.69 -12.91 -2.92
CA ARG A 160 2.82 -11.44 -2.89
C ARG A 160 2.24 -10.80 -4.15
N ARG A 161 2.46 -11.40 -5.32
CA ARG A 161 1.86 -10.93 -6.58
C ARG A 161 0.33 -11.04 -6.58
N VAL A 162 -0.24 -12.13 -6.03
CA VAL A 162 -1.69 -12.27 -5.83
C VAL A 162 -2.21 -11.19 -4.89
N GLU A 163 -1.52 -10.90 -3.80
CA GLU A 163 -1.91 -9.84 -2.85
C GLU A 163 -1.93 -8.45 -3.51
N ILE A 164 -0.90 -8.13 -4.30
CA ILE A 164 -0.85 -6.88 -5.09
C ILE A 164 -2.00 -6.85 -6.12
N ALA A 165 -2.23 -7.94 -6.85
CA ALA A 165 -3.32 -8.03 -7.83
C ALA A 165 -4.70 -7.83 -7.15
N ARG A 166 -4.91 -8.43 -5.96
CA ARG A 166 -6.13 -8.23 -5.17
C ARG A 166 -6.30 -6.78 -4.72
N ALA A 167 -5.23 -6.10 -4.32
CA ALA A 167 -5.26 -4.69 -3.97
C ALA A 167 -5.59 -3.83 -5.19
N LEU A 168 -4.98 -4.10 -6.35
CA LEU A 168 -5.26 -3.42 -7.62
C LEU A 168 -6.70 -3.65 -8.11
N ALA A 169 -7.34 -4.78 -7.77
CA ALA A 169 -8.72 -5.06 -8.14
C ALA A 169 -9.73 -4.07 -7.54
N THR A 170 -9.35 -3.32 -6.52
CA THR A 170 -10.15 -2.22 -5.97
C THR A 170 -10.06 -0.94 -6.81
N ASP A 171 -9.32 -0.90 -7.92
CA ASP A 171 -8.99 0.28 -8.73
C ASP A 171 -8.55 1.48 -7.85
N PRO A 172 -7.43 1.34 -7.10
CA PRO A 172 -7.05 2.33 -6.10
C PRO A 172 -6.42 3.58 -6.73
N LEU A 173 -6.65 4.73 -6.11
CA LEU A 173 -5.90 5.95 -6.35
C LEU A 173 -4.50 5.89 -5.72
N LEU A 174 -4.42 5.27 -4.52
CA LEU A 174 -3.21 5.07 -3.74
C LEU A 174 -3.08 3.58 -3.35
N LEU A 175 -2.00 2.95 -3.79
CA LEU A 175 -1.63 1.61 -3.36
C LEU A 175 -0.58 1.72 -2.25
N ALA A 176 -0.95 1.32 -1.04
CA ALA A 176 -0.08 1.33 0.14
C ALA A 176 0.53 -0.06 0.36
N LEU A 177 1.86 -0.14 0.34
CA LEU A 177 2.63 -1.38 0.44
C LEU A 177 3.50 -1.36 1.70
N ASP A 178 3.32 -2.38 2.54
CA ASP A 178 4.06 -2.54 3.80
C ASP A 178 5.12 -3.65 3.63
N GLU A 179 6.39 -3.24 3.52
CA GLU A 179 7.56 -4.10 3.33
C GLU A 179 7.37 -5.20 2.27
N PRO A 180 6.98 -4.83 1.01
CA PRO A 180 6.62 -5.82 0.01
C PRO A 180 7.80 -6.70 -0.44
N ALA A 181 9.04 -6.26 -0.23
CA ALA A 181 10.27 -7.00 -0.60
C ALA A 181 10.82 -7.88 0.54
N ALA A 182 10.16 -7.91 1.71
CA ALA A 182 10.62 -8.73 2.84
C ALA A 182 10.70 -10.22 2.45
N GLY A 183 11.83 -10.86 2.79
CA GLY A 183 12.06 -12.28 2.49
C GLY A 183 12.38 -12.62 1.03
N MET A 184 12.45 -11.64 0.14
CA MET A 184 12.76 -11.84 -1.29
C MET A 184 14.27 -11.87 -1.55
N ASN A 185 14.69 -12.73 -2.47
CA ASN A 185 16.05 -12.71 -3.02
C ASN A 185 16.24 -11.53 -4.01
N ALA A 186 17.49 -11.32 -4.48
CA ALA A 186 17.82 -10.19 -5.34
C ALA A 186 17.04 -10.17 -6.68
N THR A 187 16.81 -11.33 -7.29
CA THR A 187 16.05 -11.46 -8.55
C THR A 187 14.56 -11.16 -8.33
N GLU A 188 13.99 -11.63 -7.24
CA GLU A 188 12.60 -11.35 -6.87
C GLU A 188 12.39 -9.87 -6.54
N LYS A 189 13.33 -9.23 -5.84
CA LYS A 189 13.31 -7.78 -5.56
C LYS A 189 13.35 -6.97 -6.85
N GLU A 190 14.20 -7.35 -7.82
CA GLU A 190 14.24 -6.66 -9.11
C GLU A 190 12.94 -6.85 -9.90
N SER A 191 12.37 -8.05 -9.89
CA SER A 191 11.07 -8.32 -10.50
C SER A 191 9.94 -7.51 -9.85
N LEU A 192 9.97 -7.36 -8.52
CA LEU A 192 9.03 -6.52 -7.79
C LEU A 192 9.22 -5.04 -8.16
N ARG A 193 10.47 -4.55 -8.23
CA ARG A 193 10.79 -3.18 -8.63
C ARG A 193 10.20 -2.85 -9.99
N VAL A 194 10.40 -3.71 -10.98
CA VAL A 194 9.83 -3.55 -12.33
C VAL A 194 8.30 -3.51 -12.27
N LEU A 195 7.67 -4.41 -11.51
CA LEU A 195 6.22 -4.43 -11.34
C LEU A 195 5.70 -3.11 -10.74
N LEU A 196 6.34 -2.58 -9.69
CA LEU A 196 5.91 -1.32 -9.05
C LEU A 196 6.06 -0.12 -10.00
N LEU A 197 7.12 -0.07 -10.80
CA LEU A 197 7.27 0.94 -11.85
C LEU A 197 6.14 0.84 -12.89
N THR A 198 5.80 -0.36 -13.33
CA THR A 198 4.70 -0.58 -14.29
C THR A 198 3.34 -0.17 -13.70
N ILE A 199 3.09 -0.46 -12.41
CA ILE A 199 1.87 -0.02 -11.71
C ILE A 199 1.80 1.52 -11.68
N ARG A 200 2.91 2.21 -11.37
CA ARG A 200 2.98 3.67 -11.42
C ARG A 200 2.70 4.22 -12.82
N GLU A 201 3.28 3.61 -13.86
CA GLU A 201 3.08 4.00 -15.27
C GLU A 201 1.62 3.88 -15.72
N GLN A 202 0.84 2.98 -15.10
CA GLN A 202 -0.61 2.88 -15.28
C GLN A 202 -1.40 3.96 -14.50
N GLY A 203 -0.70 4.89 -13.82
CA GLY A 203 -1.30 6.03 -13.13
C GLY A 203 -1.64 5.80 -11.65
N THR A 204 -1.34 4.63 -11.09
CA THR A 204 -1.55 4.36 -9.66
C THR A 204 -0.41 4.98 -8.85
N THR A 205 -0.76 5.78 -7.84
CA THR A 205 0.20 6.31 -6.86
C THR A 205 0.56 5.23 -5.86
N ILE A 206 1.81 5.17 -5.42
CA ILE A 206 2.27 4.15 -4.48
C ILE A 206 2.84 4.83 -3.23
N LEU A 207 2.38 4.39 -2.05
CA LEU A 207 3.02 4.62 -0.76
C LEU A 207 3.74 3.35 -0.33
N LEU A 208 5.04 3.44 -0.13
CA LEU A 208 5.91 2.30 0.18
C LEU A 208 6.57 2.47 1.54
N ILE A 209 6.36 1.53 2.46
CA ILE A 209 7.24 1.36 3.61
C ILE A 209 8.26 0.29 3.27
N GLU A 210 9.53 0.61 3.44
CA GLU A 210 10.63 -0.34 3.24
C GLU A 210 11.83 0.00 4.12
N HIS A 211 12.61 -1.01 4.43
CA HIS A 211 13.87 -0.88 5.14
C HIS A 211 15.09 -1.22 4.24
N ASP A 212 14.86 -1.76 3.04
CA ASP A 212 15.88 -1.98 2.03
C ASP A 212 16.21 -0.64 1.34
N VAL A 213 17.24 0.03 1.85
CA VAL A 213 17.67 1.34 1.35
C VAL A 213 18.00 1.30 -0.14
N LYS A 214 18.59 0.21 -0.65
CA LYS A 214 18.93 0.09 -2.06
C LYS A 214 17.69 0.07 -2.96
N LEU A 215 16.66 -0.68 -2.54
CA LEU A 215 15.38 -0.73 -3.26
C LEU A 215 14.71 0.66 -3.26
N VAL A 216 14.61 1.28 -2.09
CA VAL A 216 13.98 2.60 -1.92
C VAL A 216 14.66 3.67 -2.76
N MET A 217 16.00 3.74 -2.71
CA MET A 217 16.78 4.72 -3.47
C MET A 217 16.67 4.55 -4.99
N GLY A 218 16.45 3.31 -5.47
CA GLY A 218 16.28 3.01 -6.89
C GLY A 218 14.84 3.04 -7.40
N LEU A 219 13.86 3.25 -6.52
CA LEU A 219 12.43 3.11 -6.85
C LEU A 219 11.61 4.37 -6.56
N CYS A 220 11.86 5.03 -5.42
CA CYS A 220 11.03 6.13 -4.96
C CYS A 220 11.37 7.45 -5.64
N ASP A 221 10.34 8.25 -5.95
CA ASP A 221 10.50 9.61 -6.47
C ASP A 221 10.76 10.60 -5.32
N ARG A 222 10.16 10.34 -4.14
CA ARG A 222 10.26 11.17 -2.93
C ARG A 222 10.21 10.31 -1.69
N LEU A 223 10.89 10.74 -0.63
CA LEU A 223 10.98 10.06 0.64
C LEU A 223 10.61 11.00 1.79
N THR A 224 9.93 10.46 2.79
CA THR A 224 9.86 11.02 4.14
C THR A 224 10.59 10.10 5.10
N VAL A 225 11.42 10.67 5.95
CA VAL A 225 12.13 9.96 7.02
C VAL A 225 11.48 10.29 8.34
N LEU A 226 11.00 9.26 9.04
CA LEU A 226 10.52 9.36 10.41
C LEU A 226 11.62 8.94 11.40
N ASP A 227 11.66 9.64 12.52
CA ASP A 227 12.38 9.22 13.70
C ASP A 227 11.60 9.64 14.96
N TYR A 228 11.45 8.72 15.92
CA TYR A 228 10.64 8.93 17.14
C TYR A 228 9.28 9.61 16.90
N GLY A 229 8.58 9.20 15.85
CA GLY A 229 7.24 9.69 15.49
C GLY A 229 7.21 11.09 14.86
N LYS A 230 8.36 11.64 14.46
CA LYS A 230 8.48 12.96 13.80
C LYS A 230 9.12 12.84 12.43
N VAL A 231 8.76 13.73 11.53
CA VAL A 231 9.45 13.90 10.25
C VAL A 231 10.79 14.61 10.51
N ILE A 232 11.91 13.96 10.17
CA ILE A 232 13.25 14.55 10.30
C ILE A 232 13.85 15.00 8.96
N ALA A 233 13.33 14.46 7.85
CA ALA A 233 13.72 14.88 6.50
C ALA A 233 12.64 14.49 5.49
N GLU A 234 12.54 15.27 4.42
CA GLU A 234 11.72 14.98 3.26
C GLU A 234 12.43 15.48 2.00
N GLY A 235 12.41 14.70 0.92
CA GLY A 235 13.07 15.09 -0.33
C GLY A 235 13.20 13.93 -1.32
N SER A 236 13.96 14.16 -2.39
CA SER A 236 14.38 13.10 -3.30
C SER A 236 15.32 12.11 -2.56
N PRO A 237 15.45 10.88 -3.06
CA PRO A 237 16.40 9.91 -2.48
C PRO A 237 17.82 10.46 -2.31
N ALA A 238 18.31 11.23 -3.29
CA ALA A 238 19.66 11.80 -3.27
C ALA A 238 19.84 12.90 -2.19
N GLU A 239 18.79 13.68 -1.91
CA GLU A 239 18.78 14.70 -0.84
C GLU A 239 18.73 14.02 0.53
N VAL A 240 17.81 13.07 0.71
CA VAL A 240 17.60 12.35 1.96
C VAL A 240 18.86 11.59 2.38
N GLN A 241 19.55 10.94 1.43
CA GLN A 241 20.79 10.18 1.71
C GLN A 241 21.92 11.04 2.31
N LYS A 242 21.95 12.32 1.97
CA LYS A 242 22.97 13.27 2.42
C LYS A 242 22.56 14.09 3.64
N HIS A 243 21.31 13.93 4.09
CA HIS A 243 20.77 14.75 5.17
C HIS A 243 21.40 14.40 6.52
N PRO A 244 22.00 15.36 7.25
CA PRO A 244 22.74 15.07 8.50
C PRO A 244 21.89 14.37 9.56
N ALA A 245 20.62 14.80 9.75
CA ALA A 245 19.72 14.18 10.72
C ALA A 245 19.38 12.72 10.34
N VAL A 246 19.28 12.38 9.05
CA VAL A 246 19.05 11.02 8.57
C VAL A 246 20.27 10.15 8.87
N ILE A 247 21.47 10.63 8.54
CA ILE A 247 22.71 9.92 8.82
C ILE A 247 22.84 9.65 10.33
N ALA A 248 22.58 10.65 11.17
CA ALA A 248 22.63 10.51 12.63
C ALA A 248 21.60 9.49 13.15
N ALA A 249 20.36 9.50 12.63
CA ALA A 249 19.31 8.58 13.06
C ALA A 249 19.63 7.10 12.74
N TYR A 250 20.29 6.83 11.60
CA TYR A 250 20.69 5.48 11.24
C TYR A 250 22.00 5.01 11.90
N LEU A 251 22.96 5.91 12.14
CA LEU A 251 24.21 5.56 12.81
C LEU A 251 24.10 5.59 14.35
N GLY A 252 23.20 6.42 14.90
CA GLY A 252 22.98 6.51 16.34
C GLY A 252 22.18 5.33 16.93
N GLY A 253 21.48 4.55 16.09
CA GLY A 253 20.71 3.37 16.52
C GLY A 253 21.54 2.10 16.75
N GLU A 254 22.81 2.07 16.33
CA GLU A 254 23.71 0.93 16.55
C GLU A 254 24.50 1.03 17.87
N ALA A 255 24.33 2.10 18.65
CA ALA A 255 25.11 2.38 19.86
C ALA A 255 24.31 2.30 21.18
N ALA A 256 23.17 1.59 21.21
CA ALA A 256 22.40 1.41 22.43
C ALA A 256 22.05 -0.06 22.71
#